data_47a4f3f5f46afd88807f3faa4fde8e3c
#
_entry.id   47a4f3f5f46afd88807f3faa4fde8e3c
#
_cell.length_a   1.000
_cell.length_b   1.000
_cell.length_c   1.000
_cell.angle_alpha   90.00
_cell.angle_beta   90.00
_cell.angle_gamma   90.00
#
_symmetry.space_group_name_H-M   'P 1'
#
loop_
_entity.id
_entity.type
_entity.pdbx_description
1 polymer ?
#
loop_
_entity_poly.entity_id
_entity_poly.type
_entity_poly.pdbx_seq_one_letter_code
_entity_poly.pdbx_strand_id
1 'polypeptide(L)'
;MTGSESSVSGGFTRVWAGRIAGVLVCGVLGIAMVVLWRGVPQAVPERAPVASTRPAGPTVVATGAAEGPQLAQDPGPTLLTLNLKGVPGDEALTELAKQSGYMVEPIAASMRAAMKSRPVTLSATGRPFWPVLLELCGVLGVYPYPSSENRSAIYLSASAADRLKCPRVEAGSCVVTLHSITTTASVDPSGMRPMQREIMLRLSLLIEPKLKVFSLPYYAAVEQAVDDKGQSMVPEDSRAPGDGGAGGPWTAPIYARLTCPENPGSRIARIKGYASLTLYDGMESWEITDVLRARRRSATLSGANVEFRGLERTFVNYTAYFAVGAGQQEPPSAAPFLSPLRTVRLLNAQGEEFAPAKITVPEGRARGVFIHASFPRTASLGEPHKIILSVPAGLKELRVPFEFTDLPLP
;
A
#
# COMPACT_ATOMS: atom_id res chain seq x y z
N MET A 1 13.62 61.18 -39.00
CA MET A 1 13.88 61.94 -37.77
C MET A 1 13.81 60.94 -36.61
N THR A 2 14.99 60.49 -36.27
CA THR A 2 15.68 60.59 -34.96
C THR A 2 14.89 59.88 -33.88
N GLY A 3 15.25 58.72 -33.33
CA GLY A 3 16.54 58.33 -32.78
C GLY A 3 16.33 58.15 -31.30
N SER A 4 16.51 56.99 -30.73
CA SER A 4 17.48 56.77 -29.65
C SER A 4 17.40 55.40 -29.09
N GLU A 5 18.45 54.66 -29.36
CA GLU A 5 18.87 53.48 -28.61
C GLU A 5 19.23 53.87 -27.18
N SER A 6 18.89 53.06 -26.22
CA SER A 6 19.62 52.98 -24.95
C SER A 6 19.80 51.53 -24.51
N SER A 7 21.00 51.06 -24.76
CA SER A 7 21.60 49.87 -24.14
C SER A 7 21.75 50.08 -22.62
N VAL A 8 21.35 49.09 -21.84
CA VAL A 8 21.84 48.91 -20.47
C VAL A 8 22.41 47.49 -20.37
N SER A 9 23.72 47.42 -20.51
CA SER A 9 24.58 46.32 -20.09
C SER A 9 24.89 46.50 -18.59
N GLY A 10 24.76 45.43 -17.84
CA GLY A 10 25.20 45.34 -16.43
C GLY A 10 24.83 43.97 -15.94
N GLY A 11 25.66 42.94 -15.96
CA GLY A 11 26.78 42.86 -15.03
C GLY A 11 26.34 42.01 -13.83
N PHE A 12 26.18 40.69 -13.99
CA PHE A 12 26.08 39.73 -12.86
C PHE A 12 27.04 38.56 -13.11
N THR A 13 28.32 38.85 -12.93
CA THR A 13 29.37 37.85 -12.69
C THR A 13 29.84 37.99 -11.25
N ARG A 14 30.05 36.82 -10.61
CA ARG A 14 30.62 36.57 -9.28
C ARG A 14 29.61 36.52 -8.15
N VAL A 15 29.29 35.27 -7.75
CA VAL A 15 29.56 34.67 -6.41
C VAL A 15 29.11 33.19 -6.44
N TRP A 16 29.96 32.27 -6.88
CA TRP A 16 29.87 30.86 -6.54
C TRP A 16 31.27 30.24 -6.70
N ALA A 17 32.15 30.63 -5.77
CA ALA A 17 33.39 29.90 -5.54
C ALA A 17 33.61 29.85 -4.01
N GLY A 18 33.36 28.74 -3.40
CA GLY A 18 33.72 28.56 -2.01
C GLY A 18 32.76 27.72 -1.22
N ARG A 19 32.74 26.37 -1.44
CA ARG A 19 32.36 25.34 -0.45
C ARG A 19 32.44 23.94 -1.06
N ILE A 20 33.65 23.56 -1.54
CA ILE A 20 34.03 22.16 -1.75
C ILE A 20 35.44 22.03 -1.19
N ALA A 21 35.55 21.91 0.12
CA ALA A 21 36.74 21.42 0.81
C ALA A 21 36.28 21.07 2.23
N GLY A 22 35.90 19.80 2.46
CA GLY A 22 35.56 19.37 3.81
C GLY A 22 34.85 18.03 3.92
N VAL A 23 35.05 17.07 2.99
CA VAL A 23 34.64 15.67 3.21
C VAL A 23 35.64 14.76 2.50
N LEU A 24 36.84 14.63 3.05
CA LEU A 24 37.81 13.62 2.60
C LEU A 24 38.92 13.43 3.63
N VAL A 25 38.58 13.19 4.90
CA VAL A 25 39.47 12.60 5.89
C VAL A 25 38.62 11.94 6.96
N CYS A 26 38.10 10.74 6.73
CA CYS A 26 37.65 9.75 7.74
C CYS A 26 37.38 8.41 7.05
N GLY A 27 38.34 7.88 6.34
CA GLY A 27 38.21 6.62 5.60
C GLY A 27 39.45 5.74 5.62
N VAL A 28 40.32 5.84 6.60
CA VAL A 28 41.48 4.93 6.73
C VAL A 28 41.84 4.74 8.21
N LEU A 29 40.94 4.11 8.98
CA LEU A 29 41.27 3.55 10.30
C LEU A 29 40.15 2.56 10.73
N GLY A 30 39.93 1.51 9.94
CA GLY A 30 38.90 0.49 10.21
C GLY A 30 39.25 -0.90 9.68
N ILE A 31 40.50 -1.18 9.33
CA ILE A 31 40.92 -2.52 8.91
C ILE A 31 42.16 -2.90 9.72
N ALA A 32 41.99 -3.31 10.98
CA ALA A 32 42.97 -4.10 11.73
C ALA A 32 42.36 -4.51 13.07
N MET A 33 41.41 -5.45 13.11
CA MET A 33 41.11 -6.29 14.29
C MET A 33 40.10 -7.40 13.96
N VAL A 34 40.44 -8.29 13.04
CA VAL A 34 39.78 -9.60 12.91
C VAL A 34 40.86 -10.62 12.53
N VAL A 35 41.71 -10.96 13.44
CA VAL A 35 42.41 -12.27 13.47
C VAL A 35 42.88 -12.46 14.90
N LEU A 36 42.32 -13.46 15.55
CA LEU A 36 42.89 -14.26 16.65
C LEU A 36 41.79 -14.58 17.71
N TRP A 37 40.87 -15.46 17.33
CA TRP A 37 40.24 -16.34 18.33
C TRP A 37 40.04 -17.73 17.71
N ARG A 38 41.11 -18.53 17.66
CA ARG A 38 40.96 -19.98 17.54
C ARG A 38 40.77 -20.53 18.95
N GLY A 39 39.51 -20.72 19.35
CA GLY A 39 39.12 -21.42 20.54
C GLY A 39 39.30 -22.94 20.35
N VAL A 40 40.03 -23.53 21.26
CA VAL A 40 40.24 -24.98 21.45
C VAL A 40 38.90 -25.67 21.67
N PRO A 41 38.57 -26.81 21.02
CA PRO A 41 37.36 -27.56 21.31
C PRO A 41 37.46 -28.26 22.66
N GLN A 42 36.65 -27.81 23.64
CA GLN A 42 36.43 -28.56 24.88
C GLN A 42 35.49 -29.74 24.59
N ALA A 43 35.96 -30.93 24.89
CA ALA A 43 35.20 -32.17 24.88
C ALA A 43 34.04 -32.07 25.91
N VAL A 44 32.81 -32.19 25.46
CA VAL A 44 31.60 -32.29 26.30
C VAL A 44 31.48 -33.75 26.77
N PRO A 45 31.39 -34.04 28.08
CA PRO A 45 31.16 -35.42 28.55
C PRO A 45 29.74 -35.88 28.18
N GLU A 46 29.68 -37.02 27.55
CA GLU A 46 28.50 -37.79 27.17
C GLU A 46 27.67 -38.17 28.42
N ARG A 47 26.52 -37.54 28.60
CA ARG A 47 25.56 -37.93 29.65
C ARG A 47 24.66 -39.04 29.14
N ALA A 48 24.65 -40.14 29.83
CA ALA A 48 23.76 -41.29 29.62
C ALA A 48 22.26 -40.85 29.65
N PRO A 49 21.38 -41.48 28.85
CA PRO A 49 19.97 -41.14 28.79
C PRO A 49 19.23 -41.58 30.05
N VAL A 50 18.71 -40.66 30.81
CA VAL A 50 17.74 -40.93 31.88
C VAL A 50 16.35 -41.14 31.25
N ALA A 51 15.82 -42.33 31.31
CA ALA A 51 14.47 -42.66 30.90
C ALA A 51 13.46 -41.91 31.80
N SER A 52 12.86 -40.84 31.28
CA SER A 52 11.75 -40.13 31.93
C SER A 52 10.44 -40.72 31.45
N THR A 53 9.83 -41.53 32.28
CA THR A 53 8.42 -41.97 32.12
C THR A 53 7.50 -40.81 32.49
N ARG A 54 7.04 -40.08 31.46
CA ARG A 54 6.02 -39.04 31.60
C ARG A 54 4.63 -39.66 31.40
N PRO A 55 3.67 -39.43 32.33
CA PRO A 55 2.30 -39.95 32.13
C PRO A 55 1.65 -39.26 30.93
N ALA A 56 0.94 -40.05 30.11
CA ALA A 56 0.19 -39.56 28.95
C ALA A 56 -0.94 -38.64 29.43
N GLY A 57 -0.75 -37.34 29.15
CA GLY A 57 -1.82 -36.34 29.27
C GLY A 57 -2.81 -36.46 28.12
N PRO A 58 -4.06 -35.98 28.27
CA PRO A 58 -5.08 -36.10 27.26
C PRO A 58 -4.66 -35.47 25.92
N THR A 59 -4.80 -36.24 24.86
CA THR A 59 -4.57 -35.82 23.48
C THR A 59 -5.61 -34.75 23.13
N VAL A 60 -5.21 -33.48 23.15
CA VAL A 60 -6.00 -32.39 22.56
C VAL A 60 -5.83 -32.54 21.04
N VAL A 61 -6.87 -33.00 20.37
CA VAL A 61 -6.96 -32.99 18.91
C VAL A 61 -7.07 -31.53 18.50
N ALA A 62 -5.96 -30.94 18.07
CA ALA A 62 -5.95 -29.64 17.44
C ALA A 62 -6.54 -29.76 16.02
N THR A 63 -7.87 -29.67 15.92
CA THR A 63 -8.55 -29.45 14.65
C THR A 63 -8.62 -27.95 14.42
N GLY A 64 -7.63 -27.43 13.76
CA GLY A 64 -7.54 -26.03 13.36
C GLY A 64 -6.53 -25.91 12.24
N ALA A 65 -6.87 -26.44 11.05
CA ALA A 65 -6.26 -25.96 9.83
C ALA A 65 -6.51 -24.45 9.79
N ALA A 66 -5.45 -23.66 9.69
CA ALA A 66 -5.58 -22.22 9.44
C ALA A 66 -6.35 -22.05 8.13
N GLU A 67 -7.63 -21.70 8.24
CA GLU A 67 -8.43 -21.34 7.06
C GLU A 67 -7.69 -20.16 6.42
N GLY A 68 -7.33 -20.33 5.14
CA GLY A 68 -6.81 -19.23 4.33
C GLY A 68 -7.80 -18.07 4.34
N PRO A 69 -7.38 -16.85 3.96
CA PRO A 69 -8.22 -15.67 3.99
C PRO A 69 -9.54 -15.95 3.26
N GLN A 70 -10.64 -15.71 3.95
CA GLN A 70 -11.98 -15.92 3.40
C GLN A 70 -12.18 -15.02 2.17
N LEU A 71 -12.62 -15.60 1.06
CA LEU A 71 -12.89 -14.82 -0.14
C LEU A 71 -14.07 -13.87 0.11
N ALA A 72 -13.85 -12.58 -0.14
CA ALA A 72 -14.90 -11.57 -0.12
C ALA A 72 -15.71 -11.62 -1.42
N GLN A 73 -17.02 -11.42 -1.31
CA GLN A 73 -17.81 -11.08 -2.48
C GLN A 73 -17.67 -9.58 -2.75
N ASP A 74 -17.50 -9.21 -4.03
CA ASP A 74 -17.62 -7.82 -4.45
C ASP A 74 -19.05 -7.33 -4.14
N PRO A 75 -19.24 -6.24 -3.38
CA PRO A 75 -20.58 -5.69 -3.12
C PRO A 75 -21.26 -5.15 -4.39
N GLY A 76 -20.62 -5.32 -5.54
CA GLY A 76 -21.05 -4.78 -6.83
C GLY A 76 -20.71 -3.29 -6.99
N PRO A 77 -20.71 -2.77 -8.22
CA PRO A 77 -20.40 -1.37 -8.49
C PRO A 77 -21.53 -0.45 -8.02
N THR A 78 -21.15 0.79 -7.68
CA THR A 78 -22.12 1.88 -7.49
C THR A 78 -22.73 2.24 -8.84
N LEU A 79 -24.05 2.11 -8.97
CA LEU A 79 -24.74 2.36 -10.23
C LEU A 79 -25.21 3.82 -10.31
N LEU A 80 -24.98 4.46 -11.44
CA LEU A 80 -25.33 5.84 -11.72
C LEU A 80 -26.42 5.93 -12.82
N THR A 81 -27.33 6.89 -12.65
CA THR A 81 -28.32 7.24 -13.66
C THR A 81 -28.24 8.74 -13.95
N LEU A 82 -27.51 9.11 -14.99
CA LEU A 82 -27.27 10.50 -15.40
C LEU A 82 -27.90 10.76 -16.75
N ASN A 83 -28.49 11.95 -16.91
CA ASN A 83 -28.99 12.45 -18.19
C ASN A 83 -28.58 13.92 -18.36
N LEU A 84 -27.35 14.08 -18.82
CA LEU A 84 -26.72 15.40 -19.01
C LEU A 84 -26.82 15.79 -20.47
N LYS A 85 -27.37 16.98 -20.76
CA LYS A 85 -27.51 17.51 -22.11
C LYS A 85 -26.96 18.93 -22.18
N GLY A 86 -25.71 19.06 -22.60
CA GLY A 86 -25.03 20.36 -22.70
C GLY A 86 -24.79 21.04 -21.34
N VAL A 87 -24.70 20.26 -20.25
CA VAL A 87 -24.52 20.76 -18.89
C VAL A 87 -23.06 21.19 -18.71
N PRO A 88 -22.78 22.32 -18.01
CA PRO A 88 -21.40 22.69 -17.65
C PRO A 88 -20.66 21.55 -16.94
N GLY A 89 -19.36 21.38 -17.24
CA GLY A 89 -18.59 20.24 -16.74
C GLY A 89 -18.46 20.20 -15.22
N ASP A 90 -18.42 21.33 -14.54
CA ASP A 90 -18.40 21.40 -13.08
C ASP A 90 -19.73 21.00 -12.45
N GLU A 91 -20.86 21.31 -13.09
CA GLU A 91 -22.18 20.86 -12.69
C GLU A 91 -22.34 19.34 -12.94
N ALA A 92 -21.84 18.85 -14.07
CA ALA A 92 -21.83 17.42 -14.38
C ALA A 92 -21.08 16.60 -13.35
N LEU A 93 -19.91 17.08 -12.87
CA LEU A 93 -19.16 16.46 -11.78
C LEU A 93 -19.91 16.51 -10.46
N THR A 94 -20.57 17.64 -10.17
CA THR A 94 -21.37 17.80 -8.95
C THR A 94 -22.52 16.80 -8.90
N GLU A 95 -23.24 16.60 -10.02
CA GLU A 95 -24.32 15.62 -10.10
C GLU A 95 -23.80 14.18 -9.96
N LEU A 96 -22.66 13.85 -10.60
CA LEU A 96 -22.02 12.55 -10.45
C LEU A 96 -21.61 12.29 -8.99
N ALA A 97 -20.95 13.26 -8.35
CA ALA A 97 -20.53 13.16 -6.95
C ALA A 97 -21.74 12.97 -6.01
N LYS A 98 -22.83 13.72 -6.24
CA LYS A 98 -24.08 13.61 -5.48
C LYS A 98 -24.70 12.21 -5.58
N GLN A 99 -24.79 11.64 -6.78
CA GLN A 99 -25.37 10.32 -6.97
C GLN A 99 -24.50 9.19 -6.45
N SER A 100 -23.17 9.29 -6.61
CA SER A 100 -22.24 8.27 -6.14
C SER A 100 -22.00 8.33 -4.63
N GLY A 101 -22.19 9.48 -4.01
CA GLY A 101 -21.77 9.74 -2.63
C GLY A 101 -20.24 9.90 -2.48
N TYR A 102 -19.50 9.96 -3.58
CA TYR A 102 -18.03 10.09 -3.55
C TYR A 102 -17.62 11.55 -3.77
N MET A 103 -16.57 11.96 -3.07
CA MET A 103 -15.94 13.26 -3.31
C MET A 103 -15.11 13.20 -4.59
N VAL A 104 -15.58 13.88 -5.65
CA VAL A 104 -14.90 13.98 -6.94
C VAL A 104 -14.65 15.44 -7.25
N GLU A 105 -13.40 15.88 -7.29
CA GLU A 105 -13.05 17.29 -7.40
C GLU A 105 -11.88 17.55 -8.34
N PRO A 106 -11.88 18.70 -9.07
CA PRO A 106 -10.68 19.17 -9.75
C PRO A 106 -9.57 19.49 -8.76
N ILE A 107 -8.33 19.13 -9.09
CA ILE A 107 -7.15 19.36 -8.24
C ILE A 107 -6.86 20.86 -7.99
N ALA A 108 -7.38 21.75 -8.87
CA ALA A 108 -7.17 23.20 -8.76
C ALA A 108 -8.43 23.98 -9.15
N ALA A 109 -8.62 25.14 -8.51
CA ALA A 109 -9.75 26.04 -8.81
C ALA A 109 -9.77 26.53 -10.27
N SER A 110 -8.57 26.77 -10.86
CA SER A 110 -8.45 27.15 -12.29
C SER A 110 -8.98 26.06 -13.23
N MET A 111 -8.78 24.79 -12.86
CA MET A 111 -9.30 23.66 -13.62
C MET A 111 -10.84 23.58 -13.52
N ARG A 112 -11.42 23.84 -12.35
CA ARG A 112 -12.88 23.94 -12.17
C ARG A 112 -13.45 25.03 -13.08
N ALA A 113 -12.82 26.19 -13.14
CA ALA A 113 -13.23 27.28 -14.04
C ALA A 113 -13.16 26.86 -15.52
N ALA A 114 -12.10 26.15 -15.93
CA ALA A 114 -11.98 25.62 -17.29
C ALA A 114 -13.05 24.57 -17.63
N MET A 115 -13.45 23.75 -16.68
CA MET A 115 -14.52 22.75 -16.85
C MET A 115 -15.88 23.40 -17.03
N LYS A 116 -16.15 24.52 -16.38
CA LYS A 116 -17.39 25.25 -16.48
C LYS A 116 -17.72 25.68 -17.92
N SER A 117 -16.70 25.97 -18.72
CA SER A 117 -16.87 26.35 -20.14
C SER A 117 -17.04 25.14 -21.09
N ARG A 118 -16.91 23.89 -20.60
CA ARG A 118 -17.01 22.68 -21.41
C ARG A 118 -18.39 22.05 -21.24
N PRO A 119 -19.25 22.06 -22.27
CA PRO A 119 -20.55 21.41 -22.21
C PRO A 119 -20.40 19.90 -22.24
N VAL A 120 -21.09 19.21 -21.35
CA VAL A 120 -21.11 17.75 -21.23
C VAL A 120 -22.47 17.24 -21.70
N THR A 121 -22.45 16.29 -22.62
CA THR A 121 -23.61 15.48 -22.99
C THR A 121 -23.26 14.02 -22.70
N LEU A 122 -23.93 13.42 -21.71
CA LEU A 122 -23.69 12.06 -21.26
C LEU A 122 -25.00 11.45 -20.75
N SER A 123 -25.29 10.23 -21.20
CA SER A 123 -26.44 9.46 -20.73
C SER A 123 -25.94 8.14 -20.14
N ALA A 124 -26.35 7.88 -18.91
CA ALA A 124 -26.05 6.64 -18.19
C ALA A 124 -27.30 6.20 -17.45
N THR A 125 -27.72 4.96 -17.62
CA THR A 125 -28.83 4.36 -16.87
C THR A 125 -28.35 3.09 -16.23
N GLY A 126 -28.23 3.10 -14.90
CA GLY A 126 -27.76 1.95 -14.15
C GLY A 126 -26.33 1.51 -14.51
N ARG A 127 -25.48 2.46 -14.92
CA ARG A 127 -24.07 2.16 -15.30
C ARG A 127 -23.13 2.26 -14.12
N PRO A 128 -22.09 1.42 -14.05
CA PRO A 128 -21.07 1.47 -12.99
C PRO A 128 -20.37 2.83 -12.89
N PHE A 129 -19.99 3.21 -11.68
CA PHE A 129 -19.36 4.50 -11.36
C PHE A 129 -18.09 4.78 -12.18
N TRP A 130 -17.10 3.85 -12.18
CA TRP A 130 -15.83 4.10 -12.85
C TRP A 130 -15.97 4.31 -14.36
N PRO A 131 -16.66 3.46 -15.13
CA PRO A 131 -16.92 3.71 -16.54
C PRO A 131 -17.53 5.08 -16.83
N VAL A 132 -18.54 5.47 -16.05
CA VAL A 132 -19.20 6.77 -16.21
C VAL A 132 -18.26 7.94 -15.88
N LEU A 133 -17.50 7.85 -14.78
CA LEU A 133 -16.50 8.87 -14.43
C LEU A 133 -15.42 8.97 -15.49
N LEU A 134 -14.88 7.86 -15.99
CA LEU A 134 -13.83 7.88 -17.02
C LEU A 134 -14.32 8.43 -18.36
N GLU A 135 -15.58 8.18 -18.73
CA GLU A 135 -16.21 8.77 -19.91
C GLU A 135 -16.35 10.29 -19.74
N LEU A 136 -16.85 10.74 -18.59
CA LEU A 136 -16.92 12.17 -18.25
C LEU A 136 -15.54 12.81 -18.25
N CYS A 137 -14.53 12.15 -17.70
CA CYS A 137 -13.14 12.59 -17.75
C CYS A 137 -12.61 12.74 -19.18
N GLY A 138 -13.04 11.87 -20.10
CA GLY A 138 -12.73 11.95 -21.53
C GLY A 138 -13.23 13.25 -22.16
N VAL A 139 -14.48 13.61 -21.89
CA VAL A 139 -15.08 14.88 -22.36
C VAL A 139 -14.37 16.08 -21.76
N LEU A 140 -13.99 16.00 -20.47
CA LEU A 140 -13.36 17.11 -19.75
C LEU A 140 -11.84 17.18 -19.97
N GLY A 141 -11.20 16.19 -20.61
CA GLY A 141 -9.75 16.15 -20.82
C GLY A 141 -8.95 16.03 -19.53
N VAL A 142 -9.42 15.23 -18.58
CA VAL A 142 -8.81 15.01 -17.25
C VAL A 142 -8.74 13.52 -16.93
N TYR A 143 -8.04 13.17 -15.86
CA TYR A 143 -7.94 11.79 -15.36
C TYR A 143 -7.93 11.78 -13.83
N PRO A 144 -8.49 10.73 -13.19
CA PRO A 144 -8.45 10.57 -11.74
C PRO A 144 -7.02 10.52 -11.20
N TYR A 145 -6.74 11.31 -10.17
CA TYR A 145 -5.42 11.47 -9.58
C TYR A 145 -5.47 11.35 -8.03
N PRO A 146 -4.64 10.51 -7.40
CA PRO A 146 -4.59 10.40 -5.94
C PRO A 146 -3.94 11.62 -5.33
N SER A 147 -4.48 12.09 -4.18
CA SER A 147 -3.86 13.12 -3.36
C SER A 147 -3.33 12.50 -2.06
N SER A 148 -2.22 13.03 -1.58
CA SER A 148 -1.68 12.70 -0.25
C SER A 148 -2.44 13.37 0.89
N GLU A 149 -3.13 14.49 0.62
CA GLU A 149 -3.81 15.31 1.62
C GLU A 149 -5.17 14.70 2.02
N ASN A 150 -5.96 14.29 1.03
CA ASN A 150 -7.24 13.63 1.29
C ASN A 150 -7.35 12.32 0.50
N ARG A 151 -7.11 11.21 1.19
CA ARG A 151 -7.10 9.87 0.59
C ARG A 151 -8.48 9.37 0.16
N SER A 152 -9.56 9.95 0.68
CA SER A 152 -10.93 9.56 0.31
C SER A 152 -11.44 10.30 -0.92
N ALA A 153 -10.83 11.41 -1.31
CA ALA A 153 -11.25 12.20 -2.46
C ALA A 153 -10.61 11.69 -3.76
N ILE A 154 -11.39 11.69 -4.83
CA ILE A 154 -10.93 11.46 -6.19
C ILE A 154 -10.67 12.82 -6.82
N TYR A 155 -9.40 13.20 -6.91
CA TYR A 155 -9.03 14.43 -7.60
C TYR A 155 -8.90 14.18 -9.10
N LEU A 156 -9.19 15.20 -9.91
CA LEU A 156 -9.06 15.16 -11.36
C LEU A 156 -7.92 16.06 -11.80
N SER A 157 -7.03 15.56 -12.67
CA SER A 157 -5.88 16.27 -13.21
C SER A 157 -5.81 16.16 -14.73
N ALA A 158 -5.43 17.25 -15.41
CA ALA A 158 -5.21 17.25 -16.84
C ALA A 158 -3.89 16.56 -17.24
N SER A 159 -2.91 16.50 -16.34
CA SER A 159 -1.57 15.96 -16.63
C SER A 159 -1.53 14.46 -16.99
N ALA A 160 -2.61 13.73 -16.76
CA ALA A 160 -2.70 12.29 -16.98
C ALA A 160 -3.81 11.89 -17.97
N ALA A 161 -4.37 12.84 -18.73
CA ALA A 161 -5.48 12.59 -19.65
C ALA A 161 -5.18 11.52 -20.73
N ASP A 162 -3.92 11.36 -21.14
CA ASP A 162 -3.51 10.32 -22.09
C ASP A 162 -3.77 8.89 -21.60
N ARG A 163 -3.86 8.69 -20.28
CA ARG A 163 -4.22 7.39 -19.68
C ARG A 163 -5.63 6.92 -20.04
N LEU A 164 -6.50 7.83 -20.47
CA LEU A 164 -7.84 7.47 -20.95
C LEU A 164 -7.82 6.61 -22.22
N LYS A 165 -6.73 6.64 -22.99
CA LYS A 165 -6.53 5.83 -24.20
C LYS A 165 -6.01 4.44 -23.92
N CYS A 166 -5.57 4.17 -22.68
CA CYS A 166 -5.01 2.88 -22.29
C CYS A 166 -6.09 1.79 -22.28
N PRO A 167 -5.74 0.54 -22.68
CA PRO A 167 -6.61 -0.61 -22.54
C PRO A 167 -7.05 -0.80 -21.10
N ARG A 168 -8.33 -1.13 -20.89
CA ARG A 168 -8.91 -1.30 -19.56
C ARG A 168 -9.93 -2.42 -19.51
N VAL A 169 -10.07 -3.01 -18.33
CA VAL A 169 -11.05 -4.05 -18.02
C VAL A 169 -11.86 -3.60 -16.80
N GLU A 170 -13.17 -3.68 -16.92
CA GLU A 170 -14.11 -3.42 -15.82
C GLU A 170 -14.35 -4.72 -15.05
N ALA A 171 -14.19 -4.66 -13.74
CA ALA A 171 -14.31 -5.82 -12.85
C ALA A 171 -15.07 -5.43 -11.57
N GLY A 172 -16.40 -5.44 -11.64
CA GLY A 172 -17.27 -5.07 -10.52
C GLY A 172 -17.05 -3.65 -10.06
N SER A 173 -16.66 -3.49 -8.78
CA SER A 173 -16.36 -2.17 -8.18
C SER A 173 -14.95 -1.65 -8.53
N CYS A 174 -14.25 -2.30 -9.46
CA CYS A 174 -12.87 -1.98 -9.82
C CYS A 174 -12.71 -1.83 -11.35
N VAL A 175 -11.63 -1.11 -11.74
CA VAL A 175 -11.15 -1.06 -13.14
C VAL A 175 -9.66 -1.31 -13.16
N VAL A 176 -9.21 -2.24 -14.01
CA VAL A 176 -7.79 -2.51 -14.28
C VAL A 176 -7.40 -1.84 -15.59
N THR A 177 -6.37 -1.00 -15.55
CA THR A 177 -5.87 -0.28 -16.74
C THR A 177 -4.43 -0.67 -17.02
N LEU A 178 -4.10 -1.04 -18.26
CA LEU A 178 -2.74 -1.33 -18.69
C LEU A 178 -2.08 -0.05 -19.21
N HIS A 179 -0.95 0.36 -18.61
CA HIS A 179 -0.23 1.59 -18.97
C HIS A 179 0.96 1.37 -19.88
N SER A 180 1.73 0.33 -19.64
CA SER A 180 2.94 0.04 -20.42
C SER A 180 3.33 -1.44 -20.33
N ILE A 181 4.03 -1.88 -21.36
CA ILE A 181 4.72 -3.16 -21.43
C ILE A 181 6.19 -2.85 -21.62
N THR A 182 7.06 -3.42 -20.80
CA THR A 182 8.50 -3.25 -20.88
C THR A 182 9.19 -4.61 -20.91
N THR A 183 10.20 -4.76 -21.75
CA THR A 183 11.07 -5.93 -21.76
C THR A 183 12.42 -5.53 -21.18
N THR A 184 12.87 -6.26 -20.18
CA THR A 184 14.19 -6.09 -19.58
C THR A 184 15.03 -7.34 -19.82
N ALA A 185 16.32 -7.14 -20.10
CA ALA A 185 17.29 -8.21 -20.20
C ALA A 185 18.36 -8.01 -19.14
N SER A 186 18.63 -9.05 -18.36
CA SER A 186 19.71 -9.05 -17.36
C SER A 186 20.77 -10.09 -17.75
N VAL A 187 22.03 -9.69 -17.68
CA VAL A 187 23.18 -10.54 -17.94
C VAL A 187 23.96 -10.67 -16.64
N ASP A 188 24.25 -11.89 -16.24
CA ASP A 188 25.17 -12.17 -15.14
C ASP A 188 26.62 -12.05 -15.64
N PRO A 189 27.40 -11.03 -15.20
CA PRO A 189 28.78 -10.85 -15.64
C PRO A 189 29.70 -12.03 -15.26
N SER A 190 29.33 -12.83 -14.26
CA SER A 190 30.07 -14.04 -13.91
C SER A 190 29.90 -15.19 -14.88
N GLY A 191 28.91 -15.10 -15.79
CA GLY A 191 28.56 -16.16 -16.73
C GLY A 191 27.94 -17.41 -16.11
N MET A 192 27.67 -17.38 -14.80
CA MET A 192 27.08 -18.52 -14.08
C MET A 192 25.58 -18.67 -14.35
N ARG A 193 24.92 -17.62 -14.81
CA ARG A 193 23.49 -17.65 -15.15
C ARG A 193 23.27 -17.23 -16.60
N PRO A 194 22.38 -17.90 -17.33
CA PRO A 194 22.02 -17.49 -18.67
C PRO A 194 21.38 -16.10 -18.65
N MET A 195 21.45 -15.39 -19.76
CA MET A 195 20.72 -14.13 -19.94
C MET A 195 19.24 -14.35 -19.68
N GLN A 196 18.68 -13.62 -18.72
CA GLN A 196 17.27 -13.67 -18.42
C GLN A 196 16.56 -12.49 -19.08
N ARG A 197 15.48 -12.78 -19.78
CA ARG A 197 14.56 -11.76 -20.32
C ARG A 197 13.25 -11.85 -19.56
N GLU A 198 12.77 -10.70 -19.11
CA GLU A 198 11.53 -10.57 -18.38
C GLU A 198 10.66 -9.50 -19.03
N ILE A 199 9.37 -9.78 -19.13
CA ILE A 199 8.38 -8.81 -19.58
C ILE A 199 7.56 -8.36 -18.37
N MET A 200 7.47 -7.05 -18.22
CA MET A 200 6.73 -6.42 -17.12
C MET A 200 5.58 -5.58 -17.68
N LEU A 201 4.36 -5.92 -17.31
CA LEU A 201 3.19 -5.10 -17.57
C LEU A 201 2.96 -4.18 -16.36
N ARG A 202 2.92 -2.88 -16.60
CA ARG A 202 2.52 -1.90 -15.59
C ARG A 202 1.03 -1.66 -15.70
N LEU A 203 0.31 -2.07 -14.68
CA LEU A 203 -1.12 -1.89 -14.53
C LEU A 203 -1.42 -0.82 -13.48
N SER A 204 -2.62 -0.25 -13.50
CA SER A 204 -3.20 0.42 -12.34
C SER A 204 -4.57 -0.14 -12.04
N LEU A 205 -4.87 -0.16 -10.78
CA LEU A 205 -6.18 -0.54 -10.27
C LEU A 205 -6.89 0.71 -9.79
N LEU A 206 -8.10 0.96 -10.27
CA LEU A 206 -9.05 1.93 -9.72
C LEU A 206 -10.08 1.16 -8.91
N ILE A 207 -10.29 1.59 -7.67
CA ILE A 207 -11.10 0.90 -6.67
C ILE A 207 -12.17 1.87 -6.18
N GLU A 208 -13.43 1.47 -6.11
CA GLU A 208 -14.45 2.35 -5.56
C GLU A 208 -14.18 2.68 -4.09
N PRO A 209 -14.31 3.96 -3.68
CA PRO A 209 -14.02 4.40 -2.31
C PRO A 209 -14.82 3.70 -1.21
N LYS A 210 -15.96 3.08 -1.53
CA LYS A 210 -16.75 2.28 -0.58
C LYS A 210 -16.02 1.01 -0.10
N LEU A 211 -15.06 0.50 -0.89
CA LEU A 211 -14.27 -0.66 -0.52
C LEU A 211 -13.20 -0.25 0.50
N LYS A 212 -13.28 -0.84 1.68
CA LYS A 212 -12.30 -0.60 2.74
C LYS A 212 -11.06 -1.44 2.48
N VAL A 213 -10.12 -0.88 1.72
CA VAL A 213 -8.89 -1.58 1.35
C VAL A 213 -7.89 -1.58 2.49
N PHE A 214 -7.49 -2.78 2.91
CA PHE A 214 -6.43 -3.00 3.90
C PHE A 214 -5.05 -3.03 3.25
N SER A 215 -4.88 -3.85 2.21
CA SER A 215 -3.62 -3.95 1.45
C SER A 215 -3.87 -4.22 -0.03
N LEU A 216 -2.90 -3.82 -0.84
CA LEU A 216 -2.87 -4.02 -2.28
C LEU A 216 -1.63 -4.83 -2.63
N PRO A 217 -1.73 -5.78 -3.54
CA PRO A 217 -0.56 -6.52 -4.00
C PRO A 217 0.33 -5.61 -4.85
N TYR A 218 1.63 -5.83 -4.77
CA TYR A 218 2.57 -5.21 -5.71
C TYR A 218 2.53 -5.90 -7.07
N TYR A 219 2.31 -7.23 -7.07
CA TYR A 219 2.18 -8.04 -8.27
C TYR A 219 0.80 -8.64 -8.41
N ALA A 220 0.28 -8.68 -9.64
CA ALA A 220 -0.89 -9.45 -10.01
C ALA A 220 -0.52 -10.92 -10.23
N ALA A 221 -1.44 -11.83 -9.93
CA ALA A 221 -1.33 -13.22 -10.30
C ALA A 221 -1.66 -13.38 -11.79
N VAL A 222 -0.79 -14.04 -12.54
CA VAL A 222 -1.02 -14.38 -13.95
C VAL A 222 -1.41 -15.85 -14.03
N GLU A 223 -2.65 -16.11 -14.47
CA GLU A 223 -3.18 -17.48 -14.64
C GLU A 223 -2.85 -18.05 -16.02
N GLN A 224 -2.86 -17.17 -17.04
CA GLN A 224 -2.58 -17.53 -18.42
C GLN A 224 -1.91 -16.37 -19.13
N ALA A 225 -0.87 -16.65 -19.89
CA ALA A 225 -0.26 -15.70 -20.82
C ALA A 225 0.32 -16.50 -21.99
N VAL A 226 -0.05 -16.11 -23.21
CA VAL A 226 0.46 -16.73 -24.44
C VAL A 226 0.77 -15.65 -25.47
N ASP A 227 1.83 -15.86 -26.26
CA ASP A 227 2.13 -15.00 -27.39
C ASP A 227 1.35 -15.41 -28.66
N ASP A 228 1.54 -14.68 -29.75
CA ASP A 228 0.93 -14.95 -31.07
C ASP A 228 1.49 -16.21 -31.78
N LYS A 229 2.53 -16.84 -31.23
CA LYS A 229 3.04 -18.16 -31.64
C LYS A 229 2.50 -19.30 -30.75
N GLY A 230 1.68 -19.01 -29.75
CA GLY A 230 1.13 -19.98 -28.81
C GLY A 230 2.10 -20.40 -27.68
N GLN A 231 3.23 -19.70 -27.52
CA GLN A 231 4.19 -20.01 -26.47
C GLN A 231 3.72 -19.47 -25.13
N SER A 232 3.88 -20.26 -24.06
CA SER A 232 3.55 -19.81 -22.70
C SER A 232 4.53 -18.77 -22.22
N MET A 233 3.99 -17.71 -21.59
CA MET A 233 4.72 -16.62 -20.98
C MET A 233 4.48 -16.54 -19.45
N VAL A 234 3.80 -17.55 -18.86
CA VAL A 234 3.54 -17.61 -17.42
C VAL A 234 4.85 -17.93 -16.70
N PRO A 235 5.26 -17.16 -15.69
CA PRO A 235 6.45 -17.46 -14.90
C PRO A 235 6.30 -18.80 -14.16
N GLU A 236 7.36 -19.63 -14.15
CA GLU A 236 7.38 -20.87 -13.35
C GLU A 236 7.22 -20.59 -11.85
N ASP A 237 7.83 -19.52 -11.37
CA ASP A 237 7.71 -19.01 -10.01
C ASP A 237 6.58 -17.96 -9.91
N SER A 238 5.35 -18.32 -10.27
CA SER A 238 4.21 -17.45 -9.98
C SER A 238 3.97 -17.42 -8.46
N ARG A 239 4.87 -16.76 -7.74
CA ARG A 239 4.69 -16.51 -6.31
C ARG A 239 3.37 -15.79 -6.14
N ALA A 240 2.57 -16.30 -5.21
CA ALA A 240 1.42 -15.58 -4.73
C ALA A 240 1.82 -14.10 -4.51
N PRO A 241 0.98 -13.16 -4.91
CA PRO A 241 1.28 -11.75 -4.76
C PRO A 241 1.72 -11.50 -3.32
N GLY A 242 3.00 -11.14 -3.15
CA GLY A 242 3.54 -10.79 -1.83
C GLY A 242 2.75 -9.60 -1.30
N ASP A 243 2.57 -9.54 0.00
CA ASP A 243 1.93 -8.43 0.68
C ASP A 243 2.56 -7.12 0.22
N GLY A 244 1.91 -6.47 -0.71
CA GLY A 244 2.22 -5.12 -1.13
C GLY A 244 1.93 -4.18 0.02
N GLY A 245 2.64 -3.08 0.06
CA GLY A 245 2.50 -2.09 1.13
C GLY A 245 1.06 -1.69 1.39
N ALA A 246 0.88 -1.05 2.52
CA ALA A 246 -0.39 -0.55 3.01
C ALA A 246 -1.24 0.09 1.91
N GLY A 247 -2.52 -0.25 1.94
CA GLY A 247 -3.49 0.19 0.97
C GLY A 247 -3.39 1.68 0.65
N GLY A 248 -3.28 1.96 -0.62
CA GLY A 248 -3.43 3.28 -1.16
C GLY A 248 -4.90 3.73 -1.00
N PRO A 249 -5.21 4.96 -1.38
CA PRO A 249 -6.60 5.41 -1.43
C PRO A 249 -7.38 4.51 -2.42
N TRP A 250 -7.98 5.03 -3.41
CA TRP A 250 -8.78 4.32 -4.43
C TRP A 250 -7.97 3.92 -5.69
N THR A 251 -6.66 4.05 -5.71
CA THR A 251 -5.81 3.62 -6.84
C THR A 251 -4.44 3.13 -6.39
N ALA A 252 -3.90 2.14 -7.09
CA ALA A 252 -2.55 1.65 -6.88
C ALA A 252 -1.92 1.16 -8.19
N PRO A 253 -0.61 1.36 -8.37
CA PRO A 253 0.14 0.65 -9.40
C PRO A 253 0.29 -0.82 -8.99
N ILE A 254 0.08 -1.70 -9.95
CA ILE A 254 0.36 -3.14 -9.84
C ILE A 254 1.14 -3.59 -11.06
N TYR A 255 1.89 -4.68 -10.93
CA TYR A 255 2.71 -5.20 -12.00
C TYR A 255 2.35 -6.65 -12.29
N ALA A 256 2.33 -7.03 -13.56
CA ALA A 256 2.27 -8.43 -13.96
C ALA A 256 3.60 -8.81 -14.61
N ARG A 257 4.23 -9.86 -14.07
CA ARG A 257 5.50 -10.39 -14.60
C ARG A 257 5.20 -11.53 -15.55
N LEU A 258 5.91 -11.54 -16.68
CA LEU A 258 5.85 -12.63 -17.66
C LEU A 258 7.26 -13.09 -17.99
N THR A 259 7.42 -14.36 -18.25
CA THR A 259 8.65 -14.92 -18.82
C THR A 259 8.70 -14.62 -20.31
N CYS A 260 9.83 -14.18 -20.82
CA CYS A 260 10.05 -13.98 -22.25
C CYS A 260 10.55 -15.30 -22.86
N PRO A 261 9.83 -15.93 -23.80
CA PRO A 261 10.33 -17.09 -24.54
C PRO A 261 11.62 -16.78 -25.31
N GLU A 262 12.40 -17.79 -25.69
CA GLU A 262 13.64 -17.58 -26.46
C GLU A 262 13.38 -16.89 -27.82
N ASN A 263 12.32 -17.28 -28.49
CA ASN A 263 11.86 -16.70 -29.75
C ASN A 263 10.46 -16.13 -29.60
N PRO A 264 10.27 -15.00 -28.90
CA PRO A 264 8.95 -14.47 -28.64
C PRO A 264 8.23 -14.11 -29.94
N GLY A 265 6.92 -14.14 -29.91
CA GLY A 265 6.09 -13.55 -30.93
C GLY A 265 6.21 -12.03 -31.00
N SER A 266 5.40 -11.40 -31.81
CA SER A 266 5.31 -9.94 -31.91
C SER A 266 4.28 -9.35 -30.94
N ARG A 267 3.44 -10.19 -30.35
CA ARG A 267 2.31 -9.79 -29.51
C ARG A 267 2.07 -10.78 -28.37
N ILE A 268 1.51 -10.29 -27.30
CA ILE A 268 0.81 -11.12 -26.30
C ILE A 268 -0.59 -11.35 -26.86
N ALA A 269 -0.86 -12.56 -27.36
CA ALA A 269 -2.16 -12.90 -27.91
C ALA A 269 -3.26 -12.84 -26.83
N ARG A 270 -2.92 -13.30 -25.62
CA ARG A 270 -3.83 -13.27 -24.47
C ARG A 270 -3.06 -13.26 -23.16
N ILE A 271 -3.50 -12.44 -22.23
CA ILE A 271 -3.11 -12.50 -20.82
C ILE A 271 -4.35 -12.46 -19.93
N LYS A 272 -4.45 -13.40 -19.00
CA LYS A 272 -5.52 -13.50 -18.00
C LYS A 272 -4.91 -13.65 -16.61
N GLY A 273 -5.51 -12.97 -15.64
CA GLY A 273 -5.04 -13.00 -14.26
C GLY A 273 -5.96 -12.25 -13.33
N TYR A 274 -5.49 -11.98 -12.11
CA TYR A 274 -6.21 -11.18 -11.12
C TYR A 274 -5.27 -10.40 -10.21
N ALA A 275 -5.77 -9.28 -9.68
CA ALA A 275 -5.17 -8.58 -8.56
C ALA A 275 -5.88 -8.99 -7.27
N SER A 276 -5.12 -9.38 -6.24
CA SER A 276 -5.68 -9.80 -4.94
C SER A 276 -5.64 -8.64 -3.96
N LEU A 277 -6.81 -8.06 -3.63
CA LEU A 277 -6.95 -7.03 -2.61
C LEU A 277 -7.30 -7.67 -1.29
N THR A 278 -6.71 -7.19 -0.21
CA THR A 278 -7.23 -7.48 1.12
C THR A 278 -8.15 -6.35 1.55
N LEU A 279 -9.40 -6.66 1.85
CA LEU A 279 -10.39 -5.74 2.41
C LEU A 279 -10.50 -5.95 3.91
N TYR A 280 -11.05 -4.97 4.65
CA TYR A 280 -11.40 -5.11 6.05
C TYR A 280 -12.85 -4.67 6.30
N ASP A 281 -13.54 -5.33 7.23
CA ASP A 281 -14.94 -5.02 7.53
C ASP A 281 -15.08 -3.76 8.40
N GLY A 282 -14.18 -3.60 9.36
CA GLY A 282 -14.20 -2.49 10.31
C GLY A 282 -12.92 -2.38 11.12
N MET A 283 -12.99 -1.55 12.15
CA MET A 283 -11.92 -1.39 13.15
C MET A 283 -12.34 -2.07 14.44
N GLU A 284 -11.48 -2.89 15.00
CA GLU A 284 -11.60 -3.44 16.34
C GLU A 284 -10.76 -2.62 17.29
N SER A 285 -11.32 -2.23 18.42
CA SER A 285 -10.68 -1.32 19.35
C SER A 285 -10.60 -1.91 20.76
N TRP A 286 -9.47 -1.66 21.41
CA TRP A 286 -9.25 -2.01 22.80
C TRP A 286 -8.94 -0.76 23.62
N GLU A 287 -9.75 -0.52 24.64
CA GLU A 287 -9.61 0.59 25.57
C GLU A 287 -8.98 0.12 26.89
N ILE A 288 -8.03 0.87 27.39
CA ILE A 288 -7.38 0.65 28.68
C ILE A 288 -7.48 1.94 29.47
N THR A 289 -8.21 1.90 30.59
CA THR A 289 -8.34 2.99 31.54
C THR A 289 -7.26 2.91 32.62
N ASP A 290 -7.09 4.00 33.39
CA ASP A 290 -6.05 4.14 34.39
C ASP A 290 -4.64 3.80 33.85
N VAL A 291 -4.38 4.28 32.66
CA VAL A 291 -3.24 3.85 31.82
C VAL A 291 -1.88 4.02 32.51
N LEU A 292 -1.74 5.00 33.43
CA LEU A 292 -0.50 5.21 34.18
C LEU A 292 -0.21 4.08 35.18
N ARG A 293 -1.25 3.41 35.67
CA ARG A 293 -1.15 2.29 36.63
C ARG A 293 -1.30 0.94 35.98
N ALA A 294 -1.92 0.90 34.78
CA ALA A 294 -2.14 -0.34 34.05
C ALA A 294 -0.83 -1.00 33.64
N ARG A 295 -0.68 -2.29 33.93
CA ARG A 295 0.47 -3.12 33.55
C ARG A 295 -0.02 -4.49 33.14
N ARG A 296 0.60 -5.06 32.09
CA ARG A 296 0.38 -6.44 31.61
C ARG A 296 -1.09 -6.79 31.42
N ARG A 297 -1.83 -5.88 30.77
CA ARG A 297 -3.21 -6.16 30.34
C ARG A 297 -3.16 -6.84 28.99
N SER A 298 -4.03 -7.83 28.76
CA SER A 298 -4.10 -8.55 27.51
C SER A 298 -5.53 -8.55 26.97
N ALA A 299 -5.65 -8.55 25.65
CA ALA A 299 -6.89 -8.70 24.90
C ALA A 299 -6.62 -9.43 23.59
N THR A 300 -7.66 -10.02 23.00
CA THR A 300 -7.60 -10.53 21.62
C THR A 300 -8.16 -9.46 20.70
N LEU A 301 -7.38 -9.06 19.69
CA LEU A 301 -7.75 -8.10 18.65
C LEU A 301 -7.42 -8.70 17.29
N SER A 302 -8.37 -8.67 16.37
CA SER A 302 -8.19 -9.21 15.02
C SER A 302 -7.59 -10.63 15.02
N GLY A 303 -8.04 -11.47 15.97
CA GLY A 303 -7.56 -12.83 16.15
C GLY A 303 -6.19 -12.99 16.82
N ALA A 304 -5.47 -11.90 17.10
CA ALA A 304 -4.16 -11.94 17.75
C ALA A 304 -4.25 -11.59 19.24
N ASN A 305 -3.43 -12.25 20.08
CA ASN A 305 -3.27 -11.85 21.46
C ASN A 305 -2.37 -10.62 21.54
N VAL A 306 -2.86 -9.56 22.17
CA VAL A 306 -2.16 -8.29 22.36
C VAL A 306 -1.97 -8.04 23.84
N GLU A 307 -0.73 -7.81 24.25
CA GLU A 307 -0.38 -7.43 25.63
C GLU A 307 0.00 -5.94 25.67
N PHE A 308 -0.70 -5.15 26.45
CA PHE A 308 -0.24 -3.81 26.85
C PHE A 308 0.74 -3.95 28.02
N ARG A 309 1.99 -3.57 27.83
CA ARG A 309 3.05 -3.70 28.84
C ARG A 309 3.11 -2.55 29.82
N GLY A 310 2.61 -1.39 29.42
CA GLY A 310 2.53 -0.20 30.25
C GLY A 310 2.77 1.08 29.47
N LEU A 311 2.58 2.18 30.17
CA LEU A 311 2.89 3.53 29.73
C LEU A 311 4.10 4.05 30.51
N GLU A 312 5.15 4.42 29.81
CA GLU A 312 6.32 5.06 30.39
C GLU A 312 6.19 6.58 30.28
N ARG A 313 6.54 7.29 31.34
CA ARG A 313 6.57 8.76 31.37
C ARG A 313 8.02 9.22 31.35
N THR A 314 8.38 9.99 30.34
CA THR A 314 9.64 10.74 30.30
C THR A 314 9.38 12.22 30.53
N PHE A 315 10.42 13.04 30.54
CA PHE A 315 10.28 14.50 30.66
C PHE A 315 9.47 15.10 29.51
N VAL A 316 9.63 14.56 28.28
CA VAL A 316 9.05 15.14 27.05
C VAL A 316 7.88 14.34 26.48
N ASN A 317 7.78 13.02 26.79
CA ASN A 317 6.82 12.13 26.16
C ASN A 317 6.17 11.16 27.15
N TYR A 318 5.01 10.63 26.73
CA TYR A 318 4.46 9.36 27.17
C TYR A 318 4.71 8.31 26.10
N THR A 319 5.23 7.13 26.46
CA THR A 319 5.47 6.04 25.50
C THR A 319 4.73 4.78 25.95
N ALA A 320 3.78 4.34 25.14
CA ALA A 320 3.02 3.11 25.34
C ALA A 320 3.70 1.94 24.61
N TYR A 321 3.72 0.78 25.28
CA TYR A 321 4.35 -0.43 24.77
C TYR A 321 3.30 -1.53 24.63
N PHE A 322 3.20 -2.08 23.40
CA PHE A 322 2.36 -3.24 23.11
C PHE A 322 3.21 -4.36 22.54
N ALA A 323 2.84 -5.60 22.85
CA ALA A 323 3.39 -6.81 22.24
C ALA A 323 2.26 -7.63 21.63
N VAL A 324 2.44 -8.08 20.40
CA VAL A 324 1.47 -8.86 19.65
C VAL A 324 2.03 -10.25 19.40
N GLY A 325 1.26 -11.29 19.72
CA GLY A 325 1.63 -12.68 19.46
C GLY A 325 2.75 -13.22 20.34
N ALA A 326 3.11 -12.54 21.44
CA ALA A 326 4.18 -12.98 22.34
C ALA A 326 3.78 -14.28 23.05
N GLY A 327 4.35 -15.42 22.63
CA GLY A 327 4.25 -16.70 23.34
C GLY A 327 3.58 -17.86 22.61
N GLN A 328 3.09 -17.69 21.39
CA GLN A 328 2.54 -18.80 20.57
C GLN A 328 3.43 -19.17 19.39
N GLN A 329 3.33 -20.39 18.90
CA GLN A 329 4.23 -20.97 17.89
C GLN A 329 4.12 -20.30 16.51
N GLU A 330 2.96 -19.75 16.16
CA GLU A 330 2.80 -18.82 15.02
C GLU A 330 1.77 -17.76 15.41
N PRO A 331 2.13 -16.48 15.43
CA PRO A 331 1.14 -15.44 15.67
C PRO A 331 0.15 -15.45 14.49
N PRO A 332 -1.16 -15.43 14.76
CA PRO A 332 -2.12 -15.10 13.72
C PRO A 332 -1.68 -13.77 13.10
N SER A 333 -1.96 -13.58 11.83
CA SER A 333 -1.41 -12.49 11.01
C SER A 333 -1.13 -11.20 11.80
N ALA A 334 0.14 -10.83 11.92
CA ALA A 334 0.54 -9.55 12.53
C ALA A 334 0.24 -8.36 11.62
N ALA A 335 -0.22 -8.59 10.39
CA ALA A 335 -0.46 -7.58 9.37
C ALA A 335 -1.38 -6.42 9.85
N PRO A 336 -2.51 -6.63 10.56
CA PRO A 336 -3.32 -5.53 11.07
C PRO A 336 -2.56 -4.56 11.97
N PHE A 337 -1.59 -5.09 12.73
CA PHE A 337 -0.79 -4.32 13.69
C PHE A 337 0.40 -3.59 13.03
N LEU A 338 0.83 -4.05 11.88
CA LEU A 338 1.88 -3.41 11.06
C LEU A 338 1.29 -2.37 10.11
N SER A 339 -0.01 -2.43 9.86
CA SER A 339 -0.72 -1.52 8.94
C SER A 339 -0.65 -0.06 9.41
N PRO A 340 -0.48 0.92 8.50
CA PRO A 340 -0.65 2.34 8.80
C PRO A 340 -2.10 2.70 9.16
N LEU A 341 -3.07 1.82 8.92
CA LEU A 341 -4.45 2.03 9.33
C LEU A 341 -4.67 1.84 10.83
N ARG A 342 -3.75 1.14 11.56
CA ARG A 342 -3.83 1.07 13.02
C ARG A 342 -3.72 2.46 13.61
N THR A 343 -4.45 2.70 14.67
CA THR A 343 -4.37 3.93 15.43
C THR A 343 -4.10 3.65 16.91
N VAL A 344 -3.32 4.51 17.54
CA VAL A 344 -3.14 4.52 19.00
C VAL A 344 -3.45 5.94 19.47
N ARG A 345 -4.48 6.08 20.29
CA ARG A 345 -4.94 7.36 20.83
C ARG A 345 -4.75 7.39 22.34
N LEU A 346 -4.23 8.48 22.86
CA LEU A 346 -4.04 8.71 24.29
C LEU A 346 -4.92 9.88 24.70
N LEU A 347 -5.75 9.70 25.74
CA LEU A 347 -6.72 10.70 26.18
C LEU A 347 -6.54 11.00 27.68
N ASN A 348 -6.83 12.23 28.08
CA ASN A 348 -6.93 12.62 29.48
C ASN A 348 -8.29 12.23 30.10
N ALA A 349 -8.53 12.59 31.35
CA ALA A 349 -9.78 12.27 32.06
C ALA A 349 -11.01 13.01 31.47
N GLN A 350 -10.81 14.11 30.75
CA GLN A 350 -11.85 14.90 30.09
C GLN A 350 -12.15 14.38 28.68
N GLY A 351 -11.40 13.40 28.21
CA GLY A 351 -11.55 12.83 26.86
C GLY A 351 -10.81 13.63 25.77
N GLU A 352 -10.00 14.60 26.14
CA GLU A 352 -9.17 15.35 25.19
C GLU A 352 -7.96 14.52 24.77
N GLU A 353 -7.63 14.57 23.48
CA GLU A 353 -6.61 13.72 22.87
C GLU A 353 -5.23 14.38 22.88
N PHE A 354 -4.22 13.63 23.30
CA PHE A 354 -2.82 14.01 23.11
C PHE A 354 -2.46 14.01 21.62
N ALA A 355 -1.50 14.82 21.23
CA ALA A 355 -1.05 14.90 19.84
C ALA A 355 -0.75 13.49 19.26
N PRO A 356 -0.94 13.27 17.94
CA PRO A 356 -0.78 11.98 17.31
C PRO A 356 0.55 11.33 17.65
N ALA A 357 0.50 10.03 17.97
CA ALA A 357 1.67 9.28 18.35
C ALA A 357 2.63 9.07 17.17
N LYS A 358 3.92 9.21 17.43
CA LYS A 358 4.92 8.58 16.60
C LYS A 358 4.90 7.07 16.90
N ILE A 359 4.40 6.26 15.97
CA ILE A 359 4.37 4.81 16.13
C ILE A 359 5.61 4.21 15.47
N THR A 360 6.38 3.46 16.24
CA THR A 360 7.53 2.70 15.75
C THR A 360 7.33 1.21 16.01
N VAL A 361 7.78 0.40 15.07
CA VAL A 361 7.82 -1.05 15.18
C VAL A 361 9.29 -1.44 15.11
N PRO A 362 9.92 -1.77 16.24
CA PRO A 362 11.32 -2.17 16.26
C PRO A 362 11.54 -3.45 15.45
N GLU A 363 12.48 -3.41 14.51
CA GLU A 363 12.88 -4.56 13.71
C GLU A 363 13.60 -5.62 14.57
N GLY A 364 13.45 -6.88 14.23
CA GLY A 364 14.42 -7.92 14.57
C GLY A 364 14.20 -8.73 15.83
N ARG A 365 12.95 -8.98 16.27
CA ARG A 365 12.73 -10.02 17.30
C ARG A 365 11.88 -11.17 16.77
N ALA A 366 12.47 -12.33 16.71
CA ALA A 366 11.92 -13.58 16.17
C ALA A 366 10.66 -14.14 16.88
N ARG A 367 10.05 -13.44 17.82
CA ARG A 367 8.95 -13.93 18.67
C ARG A 367 7.82 -12.92 18.90
N GLY A 368 7.45 -12.11 17.93
CA GLY A 368 6.31 -11.21 18.03
C GLY A 368 6.57 -9.80 17.50
N VAL A 369 5.50 -9.05 17.27
CA VAL A 369 5.53 -7.66 16.87
C VAL A 369 5.45 -6.78 18.11
N PHE A 370 6.34 -5.80 18.21
CA PHE A 370 6.32 -4.79 19.27
C PHE A 370 5.89 -3.45 18.68
N ILE A 371 4.98 -2.75 19.35
CA ILE A 371 4.51 -1.44 18.94
C ILE A 371 4.86 -0.46 20.05
N HIS A 372 5.60 0.58 19.72
CA HIS A 372 5.91 1.70 20.60
C HIS A 372 5.16 2.94 20.09
N ALA A 373 4.28 3.49 20.89
CA ALA A 373 3.51 4.67 20.55
C ALA A 373 3.91 5.82 21.49
N SER A 374 4.57 6.84 20.95
CA SER A 374 5.09 7.98 21.72
C SER A 374 4.24 9.23 21.47
N PHE A 375 3.76 9.85 22.56
CA PHE A 375 2.92 11.03 22.57
C PHE A 375 3.67 12.19 23.24
N PRO A 376 3.81 13.35 22.59
CA PRO A 376 4.38 14.52 23.22
C PRO A 376 3.56 14.92 24.47
N ARG A 377 4.26 15.26 25.54
CA ARG A 377 3.58 15.79 26.74
C ARG A 377 3.13 17.23 26.49
N THR A 378 1.86 17.47 26.71
CA THR A 378 1.24 18.79 26.61
C THR A 378 0.75 19.21 27.98
N ALA A 379 1.33 20.26 28.54
CA ALA A 379 1.04 20.67 29.92
C ALA A 379 -0.45 21.02 30.15
N SER A 380 -1.12 21.58 29.13
CA SER A 380 -2.54 21.93 29.19
C SER A 380 -3.49 20.74 29.30
N LEU A 381 -3.06 19.55 28.83
CA LEU A 381 -3.88 18.32 28.82
C LEU A 381 -3.78 17.53 30.15
N GLY A 382 -2.82 17.86 31.01
CA GLY A 382 -2.62 17.15 32.28
C GLY A 382 -2.08 15.74 32.11
N GLU A 383 -2.57 14.80 32.93
CA GLU A 383 -2.13 13.40 32.89
C GLU A 383 -3.05 12.54 32.01
N PRO A 384 -2.49 11.55 31.30
CA PRO A 384 -3.29 10.63 30.53
C PRO A 384 -4.09 9.68 31.43
N HIS A 385 -5.32 9.40 31.04
CA HIS A 385 -6.24 8.50 31.72
C HIS A 385 -6.54 7.23 30.92
N LYS A 386 -6.72 7.36 29.60
CA LYS A 386 -7.15 6.27 28.72
C LYS A 386 -6.22 6.15 27.51
N ILE A 387 -5.94 4.91 27.09
CA ILE A 387 -5.34 4.62 25.79
C ILE A 387 -6.25 3.70 24.98
N ILE A 388 -6.35 3.94 23.69
CA ILE A 388 -7.15 3.18 22.74
C ILE A 388 -6.24 2.70 21.61
N LEU A 389 -6.15 1.38 21.45
CA LEU A 389 -5.51 0.75 20.30
C LEU A 389 -6.62 0.27 19.36
N SER A 390 -6.60 0.72 18.10
CA SER A 390 -7.55 0.27 17.08
C SER A 390 -6.80 -0.33 15.89
N VAL A 391 -7.27 -1.47 15.40
CA VAL A 391 -6.68 -2.21 14.27
C VAL A 391 -7.77 -2.65 13.30
N PRO A 392 -7.47 -2.78 12.00
CA PRO A 392 -8.40 -3.37 11.04
C PRO A 392 -8.75 -4.80 11.40
N ALA A 393 -10.02 -5.16 11.25
CA ALA A 393 -10.55 -6.48 11.55
C ALA A 393 -11.44 -7.02 10.42
N GLY A 394 -11.68 -8.33 10.41
CA GLY A 394 -12.48 -8.98 9.38
C GLY A 394 -11.79 -8.93 8.01
N LEU A 395 -10.51 -9.31 7.96
CA LEU A 395 -9.75 -9.31 6.71
C LEU A 395 -10.29 -10.36 5.74
N LYS A 396 -10.53 -9.95 4.49
CA LYS A 396 -11.05 -10.78 3.40
C LYS A 396 -10.31 -10.50 2.10
N GLU A 397 -10.06 -11.53 1.31
CA GLU A 397 -9.46 -11.39 -0.02
C GLU A 397 -10.53 -11.11 -1.07
N LEU A 398 -10.35 -10.06 -1.87
CA LEU A 398 -11.13 -9.79 -3.07
C LEU A 398 -10.26 -9.95 -4.31
N ARG A 399 -10.60 -10.86 -5.22
CA ARG A 399 -9.91 -11.04 -6.49
C ARG A 399 -10.56 -10.19 -7.57
N VAL A 400 -9.77 -9.30 -8.15
CA VAL A 400 -10.17 -8.44 -9.27
C VAL A 400 -9.60 -9.02 -10.54
N PRO A 401 -10.41 -9.71 -11.37
CA PRO A 401 -9.93 -10.36 -12.59
C PRO A 401 -9.62 -9.33 -13.67
N PHE A 402 -8.70 -9.70 -14.56
CA PHE A 402 -8.45 -8.97 -15.80
C PHE A 402 -8.11 -9.93 -16.94
N GLU A 403 -8.45 -9.50 -18.13
CA GLU A 403 -8.06 -10.18 -19.37
C GLU A 403 -7.78 -9.14 -20.44
N PHE A 404 -6.60 -9.21 -21.07
CA PHE A 404 -6.22 -8.39 -22.19
C PHE A 404 -5.82 -9.30 -23.35
N THR A 405 -6.12 -8.86 -24.57
CA THR A 405 -5.79 -9.58 -25.81
C THR A 405 -5.06 -8.66 -26.77
N ASP A 406 -4.29 -9.27 -27.67
CA ASP A 406 -3.67 -8.60 -28.83
C ASP A 406 -2.78 -7.40 -28.43
N LEU A 407 -1.97 -7.55 -27.39
CA LEU A 407 -1.08 -6.50 -26.91
C LEU A 407 0.27 -6.56 -27.65
N PRO A 408 0.77 -5.44 -28.22
CA PRO A 408 2.08 -5.44 -28.87
C PRO A 408 3.20 -5.69 -27.88
N LEU A 409 4.18 -6.51 -28.26
CA LEU A 409 5.44 -6.64 -27.53
C LEU A 409 6.43 -5.59 -28.02
N PRO A 410 7.21 -4.96 -27.10
CA PRO A 410 8.22 -3.97 -27.47
C PRO A 410 9.46 -4.58 -28.14
#